data_1c924750694202eea2dafdf67aec7d1d
#
_entry.id   1c924750694202eea2dafdf67aec7d1d
#
_cell.length_a   1.000
_cell.length_b   1.000
_cell.length_c   1.000
_cell.angle_alpha   90.00
_cell.angle_beta   90.00
_cell.angle_gamma   90.00
#
_symmetry.space_group_name_H-M   'P 1'
#
loop_
_entity.id
_entity.type
_entity.pdbx_description
1 polymer ?
#
loop_
_entity_poly.entity_id
_entity_poly.type
_entity_poly.pdbx_seq_one_letter_code
_entity_poly.pdbx_strand_id
1 'polypeptide(L)'
;MQLRQEVSSSSFRGEAQEGSAQAGLQSFSSAGLTIWTYVKDGELVSYAVEGSGDENFKDFPEGWNHDFGADRYEKFANWQDAGYIDPDSLSVTDCGTPFEAGLNASIVGTLDDYVADMKYVDSWKAAGDDDAELGYFVYVDSIRDKEEGAIPTDRSGNNGLAIPTTSTKIDATMKFLDWMFGSQEAHDLIQYGIEGTDFAYGEEEGTVDVLSDYNSQFGGYGMTWNPTYALLGTYYDDETLAYRRYELEDSTFVTMPVTGFHFDTSDVDLATSVAQCKAVTDMVATVKLHGIRVDGYGNSYDTIKEMLKANVDEAMENGGQEVVDALVEQLTAYLASK
;
A
#
# COMPACT_ATOMS: atom_id res chain seq x y z
N MET A 1 3.98 -29.32 9.10
CA MET A 1 4.13 -28.15 8.24
C MET A 1 3.79 -26.93 9.10
N GLN A 2 4.78 -26.20 9.57
CA GLN A 2 4.57 -24.97 10.33
C GLN A 2 4.32 -23.84 9.32
N LEU A 3 3.14 -23.26 9.36
CA LEU A 3 2.86 -22.02 8.62
C LEU A 3 3.72 -20.91 9.22
N ARG A 4 4.82 -20.58 8.56
CA ARG A 4 5.54 -19.34 8.81
C ARG A 4 4.94 -18.30 7.86
N GLN A 5 4.26 -17.31 8.41
CA GLN A 5 3.67 -16.24 7.65
C GLN A 5 4.57 -15.01 7.81
N GLU A 6 5.20 -14.59 6.74
CA GLU A 6 5.77 -13.26 6.68
C GLU A 6 4.66 -12.27 6.36
N VAL A 7 4.55 -11.25 7.18
CA VAL A 7 3.55 -10.20 7.03
C VAL A 7 4.27 -8.93 6.63
N SER A 8 4.14 -8.53 5.38
CA SER A 8 4.63 -7.22 4.96
C SER A 8 3.67 -6.12 5.44
N SER A 9 4.23 -4.99 5.86
CA SER A 9 3.47 -3.85 6.38
C SER A 9 2.52 -3.21 5.36
N SER A 10 2.71 -3.50 4.07
CA SER A 10 1.86 -2.99 2.99
C SER A 10 0.53 -3.74 2.86
N SER A 11 0.48 -5.02 3.21
CA SER A 11 -0.70 -5.86 3.04
C SER A 11 -1.84 -5.54 4.01
N PHE A 12 -1.53 -5.05 5.21
CA PHE A 12 -2.56 -4.67 6.18
C PHE A 12 -3.14 -3.27 5.98
N ARG A 13 -2.55 -2.47 5.11
CA ARG A 13 -3.15 -1.19 4.71
C ARG A 13 -4.42 -1.37 3.88
N GLY A 14 -4.53 -2.47 3.12
CA GLY A 14 -5.68 -2.78 2.30
C GLY A 14 -6.96 -2.99 3.12
N GLU A 15 -6.97 -3.94 4.07
CA GLU A 15 -8.17 -4.26 4.87
C GLU A 15 -8.73 -3.04 5.63
N ALA A 16 -7.83 -2.19 6.17
CA ALA A 16 -8.26 -0.97 6.85
C ALA A 16 -8.76 0.11 5.88
N GLN A 17 -8.29 0.14 4.64
CA GLN A 17 -8.67 1.16 3.67
C GLN A 17 -10.05 0.92 3.05
N GLU A 18 -10.48 -0.30 2.84
CA GLU A 18 -11.71 -0.61 2.08
C GLU A 18 -12.98 -0.48 2.89
N GLY A 19 -13.05 -1.11 4.05
CA GLY A 19 -14.16 -0.84 4.99
C GLY A 19 -14.18 0.62 5.44
N SER A 20 -13.02 1.31 5.43
CA SER A 20 -12.89 2.71 5.77
C SER A 20 -13.43 3.65 4.70
N ALA A 21 -13.28 3.32 3.41
CA ALA A 21 -13.79 4.15 2.32
C ALA A 21 -15.31 4.33 2.40
N GLN A 22 -16.04 3.22 2.58
CA GLN A 22 -17.49 3.24 2.73
C GLN A 22 -17.95 3.95 4.01
N ALA A 23 -17.12 3.91 5.06
CA ALA A 23 -17.42 4.58 6.32
C ALA A 23 -17.00 6.07 6.35
N GLY A 24 -16.31 6.60 5.33
CA GLY A 24 -15.75 7.95 5.30
C GLY A 24 -14.48 8.10 6.16
N LEU A 25 -13.75 7.00 6.35
CA LEU A 25 -12.51 6.97 7.11
C LEU A 25 -11.30 7.11 6.20
N GLN A 26 -10.34 7.92 6.64
CA GLN A 26 -9.06 8.12 5.94
C GLN A 26 -7.94 8.23 6.96
N SER A 27 -6.77 7.66 6.64
CA SER A 27 -5.56 7.87 7.42
C SER A 27 -4.56 8.75 6.69
N PHE A 28 -3.86 9.56 7.47
CA PHE A 28 -2.73 10.36 7.02
C PHE A 28 -1.49 9.94 7.81
N SER A 29 -0.38 9.74 7.09
CA SER A 29 0.90 9.43 7.74
C SER A 29 1.77 10.68 7.73
N SER A 30 2.13 11.17 8.90
CA SER A 30 3.08 12.27 9.07
C SER A 30 3.90 12.10 10.35
N ALA A 31 5.18 12.45 10.29
CA ALA A 31 6.09 12.35 11.44
C ALA A 31 6.15 10.95 12.10
N GLY A 32 5.86 9.89 11.35
CA GLY A 32 5.75 8.52 11.85
C GLY A 32 4.45 8.21 12.60
N LEU A 33 3.57 9.19 12.77
CA LEU A 33 2.20 9.00 13.25
C LEU A 33 1.28 8.55 12.11
N THR A 34 0.32 7.70 12.42
CA THR A 34 -0.85 7.40 11.58
C THR A 34 -2.05 8.11 12.21
N ILE A 35 -2.57 9.14 11.54
CA ILE A 35 -3.68 9.96 12.02
C ILE A 35 -4.91 9.55 11.26
N TRP A 36 -5.86 8.90 11.93
CA TRP A 36 -7.15 8.52 11.37
C TRP A 36 -8.12 9.70 11.47
N THR A 37 -8.90 9.92 10.41
CA THR A 37 -9.92 10.95 10.33
C THR A 37 -11.23 10.33 9.88
N TYR A 38 -12.34 10.82 10.45
CA TYR A 38 -13.69 10.47 10.05
C TYR A 38 -14.37 11.69 9.46
N VAL A 39 -14.68 11.62 8.17
CA VAL A 39 -15.35 12.67 7.42
C VAL A 39 -16.75 12.20 7.04
N LYS A 40 -17.78 12.99 7.38
CA LYS A 40 -19.16 12.71 7.05
C LYS A 40 -19.83 13.97 6.55
N ASP A 41 -20.59 13.83 5.48
CA ASP A 41 -21.34 14.93 4.85
C ASP A 41 -20.45 16.16 4.50
N GLY A 42 -19.16 15.92 4.19
CA GLY A 42 -18.19 16.95 3.86
C GLY A 42 -17.55 17.64 5.07
N GLU A 43 -17.83 17.20 6.29
CA GLU A 43 -17.27 17.76 7.52
C GLU A 43 -16.38 16.73 8.25
N LEU A 44 -15.28 17.18 8.84
CA LEU A 44 -14.46 16.38 9.73
C LEU A 44 -15.20 16.21 11.07
N VAL A 45 -15.63 14.98 11.36
CA VAL A 45 -16.39 14.64 12.58
C VAL A 45 -15.46 14.33 13.75
N SER A 46 -14.44 13.51 13.51
CA SER A 46 -13.46 13.12 14.52
C SER A 46 -12.12 12.74 13.91
N TYR A 47 -11.09 12.72 14.73
CA TYR A 47 -9.77 12.21 14.40
C TYR A 47 -9.14 11.54 15.62
N ALA A 48 -8.22 10.61 15.37
CA ALA A 48 -7.45 9.92 16.41
C ALA A 48 -6.11 9.46 15.85
N VAL A 49 -5.13 9.32 16.74
CA VAL A 49 -3.80 8.80 16.39
C VAL A 49 -3.74 7.32 16.74
N GLU A 50 -3.31 6.50 15.78
CA GLU A 50 -3.08 5.06 15.98
C GLU A 50 -2.07 4.85 17.13
N GLY A 51 -2.44 4.00 18.08
CA GLY A 51 -1.65 3.76 19.29
C GLY A 51 -2.01 4.66 20.46
N SER A 52 -2.91 5.64 20.29
CA SER A 52 -3.30 6.55 21.38
C SER A 52 -4.26 5.95 22.42
N GLY A 53 -4.89 4.82 22.09
CA GLY A 53 -5.85 4.11 22.94
C GLY A 53 -7.31 4.23 22.48
N ASP A 54 -8.10 3.23 22.83
CA ASP A 54 -9.48 3.06 22.36
C ASP A 54 -10.39 4.26 22.65
N GLU A 55 -10.18 4.95 23.76
CA GLU A 55 -10.98 6.11 24.18
C GLU A 55 -10.95 7.28 23.19
N ASN A 56 -9.90 7.37 22.36
CA ASN A 56 -9.77 8.40 21.36
C ASN A 56 -10.55 8.09 20.07
N PHE A 57 -10.95 6.85 19.88
CA PHE A 57 -11.74 6.38 18.73
C PHE A 57 -13.25 6.28 18.99
N LYS A 58 -13.73 6.64 20.17
CA LYS A 58 -15.13 6.48 20.58
C LYS A 58 -16.16 7.14 19.66
N ASP A 59 -15.78 8.22 18.97
CA ASP A 59 -16.64 9.00 18.08
C ASP A 59 -16.54 8.55 16.60
N PHE A 60 -15.81 7.45 16.35
CA PHE A 60 -15.74 6.81 15.05
C PHE A 60 -16.96 5.90 14.83
N PRO A 61 -17.26 5.51 13.58
CA PRO A 61 -18.35 4.58 13.28
C PRO A 61 -18.21 3.23 14.02
N GLU A 62 -19.33 2.54 14.19
CA GLU A 62 -19.34 1.19 14.76
C GLU A 62 -18.38 0.26 13.99
N GLY A 63 -17.61 -0.55 14.72
CA GLY A 63 -16.54 -1.38 14.15
C GLY A 63 -15.18 -0.67 14.06
N TRP A 64 -15.18 0.67 14.12
CA TRP A 64 -13.97 1.50 14.06
C TRP A 64 -13.77 2.35 15.33
N ASN A 65 -14.64 2.16 16.31
CA ASN A 65 -14.68 2.91 17.56
C ASN A 65 -13.72 2.35 18.63
N HIS A 66 -12.61 1.80 18.21
CA HIS A 66 -11.51 1.30 19.01
C HIS A 66 -10.18 1.47 18.24
N ASP A 67 -9.06 1.34 18.90
CA ASP A 67 -7.73 1.48 18.26
C ASP A 67 -7.35 0.20 17.48
N PHE A 68 -8.04 0.00 16.34
CA PHE A 68 -7.88 -1.19 15.50
C PHE A 68 -6.46 -1.31 14.90
N GLY A 69 -5.74 -0.20 14.73
CA GLY A 69 -4.35 -0.23 14.31
C GLY A 69 -3.45 -0.85 15.39
N ALA A 70 -3.64 -0.46 16.66
CA ALA A 70 -2.93 -1.07 17.78
C ALA A 70 -3.32 -2.55 17.98
N ASP A 71 -4.61 -2.90 17.77
CA ASP A 71 -5.07 -4.29 17.80
C ASP A 71 -4.36 -5.18 16.80
N ARG A 72 -4.10 -4.64 15.61
CA ARG A 72 -3.34 -5.36 14.56
C ARG A 72 -1.93 -5.72 15.04
N TYR A 73 -1.21 -4.79 15.64
CA TYR A 73 0.14 -5.06 16.15
C TYR A 73 0.15 -6.03 17.33
N GLU A 74 -0.90 -6.02 18.14
CA GLU A 74 -1.05 -7.02 19.20
C GLU A 74 -1.23 -8.44 18.63
N LYS A 75 -1.88 -8.61 17.47
CA LYS A 75 -1.92 -9.89 16.75
C LYS A 75 -0.52 -10.36 16.35
N PHE A 76 0.35 -9.44 15.91
CA PHE A 76 1.73 -9.80 15.58
C PHE A 76 2.51 -10.25 16.82
N ALA A 77 2.32 -9.61 17.96
CA ALA A 77 2.92 -10.04 19.21
C ALA A 77 2.46 -11.46 19.62
N ASN A 78 1.17 -11.74 19.46
CA ASN A 78 0.64 -13.07 19.71
C ASN A 78 1.20 -14.12 18.74
N TRP A 79 1.46 -13.77 17.49
CA TRP A 79 2.12 -14.66 16.52
C TRP A 79 3.59 -14.87 16.84
N GLN A 80 4.28 -13.84 17.34
CA GLN A 80 5.65 -13.95 17.83
C GLN A 80 5.72 -14.92 19.01
N ASP A 81 4.84 -14.78 20.00
CA ASP A 81 4.76 -15.64 21.17
C ASP A 81 4.43 -17.11 20.81
N ALA A 82 3.59 -17.30 19.77
CA ALA A 82 3.25 -18.61 19.24
C ALA A 82 4.36 -19.25 18.38
N GLY A 83 5.44 -18.51 18.08
CA GLY A 83 6.53 -18.96 17.23
C GLY A 83 6.19 -19.03 15.74
N TYR A 84 5.19 -18.25 15.30
CA TYR A 84 4.82 -18.16 13.88
C TYR A 84 5.68 -17.15 13.13
N ILE A 85 6.25 -16.16 13.82
CA ILE A 85 7.20 -15.19 13.26
C ILE A 85 8.61 -15.72 13.48
N ASP A 86 9.45 -15.63 12.45
CA ASP A 86 10.86 -16.03 12.56
C ASP A 86 11.57 -15.15 13.61
N PRO A 87 12.28 -15.72 14.57
CA PRO A 87 13.05 -14.95 15.56
C PRO A 87 14.04 -13.95 14.91
N ASP A 88 14.55 -14.29 13.73
CA ASP A 88 15.48 -13.45 12.97
C ASP A 88 14.79 -12.54 11.95
N SER A 89 13.44 -12.39 12.03
CA SER A 89 12.63 -11.63 11.08
C SER A 89 13.10 -10.19 10.86
N LEU A 90 13.69 -9.54 11.88
CA LEU A 90 14.29 -8.21 11.75
C LEU A 90 15.46 -8.15 10.76
N SER A 91 16.10 -9.25 10.47
CA SER A 91 17.23 -9.36 9.54
C SER A 91 16.80 -9.79 8.13
N VAL A 92 15.55 -10.18 7.95
CA VAL A 92 15.01 -10.63 6.66
C VAL A 92 14.82 -9.41 5.76
N THR A 93 15.49 -9.41 4.62
CA THR A 93 15.43 -8.34 3.61
C THR A 93 14.77 -8.81 2.32
N ASP A 94 14.51 -10.12 2.18
CA ASP A 94 13.91 -10.74 1.00
C ASP A 94 13.00 -11.88 1.42
N CYS A 95 11.72 -11.79 1.06
CA CYS A 95 10.71 -12.81 1.36
C CYS A 95 10.64 -13.89 0.27
N GLY A 96 11.08 -13.59 -0.93
CA GLY A 96 11.02 -14.50 -2.08
C GLY A 96 11.92 -15.72 -1.93
N THR A 97 13.16 -15.54 -1.50
CA THR A 97 14.11 -16.64 -1.32
C THR A 97 13.64 -17.71 -0.30
N PRO A 98 13.16 -17.35 0.90
CA PRO A 98 12.58 -18.33 1.83
C PRO A 98 11.31 -18.99 1.29
N PHE A 99 10.48 -18.26 0.54
CA PHE A 99 9.28 -18.81 -0.09
C PHE A 99 9.63 -19.84 -1.18
N GLU A 100 10.55 -19.52 -2.07
CA GLU A 100 11.07 -20.43 -3.09
C GLU A 100 11.68 -21.69 -2.49
N ALA A 101 12.38 -21.56 -1.36
CA ALA A 101 12.94 -22.67 -0.63
C ALA A 101 11.92 -23.52 0.15
N GLY A 102 10.62 -23.17 0.10
CA GLY A 102 9.56 -23.88 0.82
C GLY A 102 9.60 -23.69 2.34
N LEU A 103 10.31 -22.66 2.82
CA LEU A 103 10.38 -22.32 4.25
C LEU A 103 9.16 -21.53 4.71
N ASN A 104 8.55 -20.74 3.80
CA ASN A 104 7.32 -20.01 4.02
C ASN A 104 6.18 -20.64 3.22
N ALA A 105 4.98 -20.68 3.79
CA ALA A 105 3.80 -21.23 3.14
C ALA A 105 3.07 -20.20 2.27
N SER A 106 3.35 -18.92 2.50
CA SER A 106 2.75 -17.81 1.76
C SER A 106 3.68 -16.61 1.69
N ILE A 107 3.48 -15.80 0.69
CA ILE A 107 4.12 -14.51 0.49
C ILE A 107 3.01 -13.51 0.18
N VAL A 108 3.20 -12.26 0.56
CA VAL A 108 2.29 -11.19 0.16
C VAL A 108 2.85 -10.52 -1.09
N GLY A 109 2.00 -10.36 -2.08
CA GLY A 109 2.30 -9.70 -3.34
C GLY A 109 1.07 -8.97 -3.87
N THR A 110 1.19 -8.47 -5.07
CA THR A 110 0.09 -7.89 -5.84
C THR A 110 -0.26 -8.81 -6.99
N LEU A 111 -1.44 -8.67 -7.58
CA LEU A 111 -1.81 -9.42 -8.79
C LEU A 111 -0.90 -9.11 -9.98
N ASP A 112 -0.19 -7.97 -9.96
CA ASP A 112 0.82 -7.62 -10.95
C ASP A 112 2.06 -8.52 -10.89
N ASP A 113 2.32 -9.14 -9.73
CA ASP A 113 3.49 -10.00 -9.52
C ASP A 113 3.32 -11.40 -10.10
N TYR A 114 2.12 -11.76 -10.60
CA TYR A 114 1.79 -13.11 -11.08
C TYR A 114 2.88 -13.74 -11.96
N VAL A 115 3.35 -13.02 -12.99
CA VAL A 115 4.39 -13.53 -13.91
C VAL A 115 5.71 -13.73 -13.20
N ALA A 116 6.09 -12.78 -12.35
CA ALA A 116 7.32 -12.86 -11.59
C ALA A 116 7.26 -14.01 -10.57
N ASP A 117 6.08 -14.32 -10.06
CA ASP A 117 5.85 -15.36 -9.06
C ASP A 117 5.77 -16.75 -9.69
N MET A 118 5.40 -16.88 -10.95
CA MET A 118 5.42 -18.17 -11.66
C MET A 118 6.81 -18.81 -11.69
N LYS A 119 7.88 -18.02 -11.57
CA LYS A 119 9.24 -18.54 -11.39
C LYS A 119 9.37 -19.52 -10.21
N TYR A 120 8.58 -19.33 -9.16
CA TYR A 120 8.57 -20.23 -8.00
C TYR A 120 8.02 -21.59 -8.37
N VAL A 121 6.92 -21.64 -9.13
CA VAL A 121 6.34 -22.88 -9.63
C VAL A 121 7.33 -23.62 -10.53
N ASP A 122 8.00 -22.90 -11.42
CA ASP A 122 9.02 -23.46 -12.31
C ASP A 122 10.21 -24.03 -11.50
N SER A 123 10.63 -23.34 -10.48
CA SER A 123 11.72 -23.76 -9.58
C SER A 123 11.32 -25.03 -8.82
N TRP A 124 10.12 -25.10 -8.27
CA TRP A 124 9.62 -26.27 -7.54
C TRP A 124 9.45 -27.49 -8.45
N LYS A 125 8.90 -27.31 -9.66
CA LYS A 125 8.80 -28.38 -10.66
C LYS A 125 10.18 -28.88 -11.10
N ALA A 126 11.14 -27.97 -11.30
CA ALA A 126 12.52 -28.34 -11.60
C ALA A 126 13.19 -29.11 -10.44
N ALA A 127 12.76 -28.88 -9.21
CA ALA A 127 13.22 -29.61 -8.02
C ALA A 127 12.51 -30.96 -7.82
N GLY A 128 11.54 -31.31 -8.69
CA GLY A 128 10.86 -32.60 -8.71
C GLY A 128 9.47 -32.62 -8.06
N ASP A 129 8.89 -31.46 -7.80
CA ASP A 129 7.49 -31.31 -7.37
C ASP A 129 6.63 -31.00 -8.60
N ASP A 130 6.31 -32.04 -9.38
CA ASP A 130 5.58 -31.91 -10.65
C ASP A 130 4.15 -31.35 -10.45
N ASP A 131 3.60 -31.49 -9.25
CA ASP A 131 2.25 -31.04 -8.88
C ASP A 131 2.25 -29.64 -8.21
N ALA A 132 3.40 -28.94 -8.21
CA ALA A 132 3.51 -27.63 -7.61
C ALA A 132 2.60 -26.60 -8.32
N GLU A 133 1.83 -25.90 -7.53
CA GLU A 133 0.93 -24.84 -7.98
C GLU A 133 1.08 -23.61 -7.07
N LEU A 134 0.84 -22.42 -7.63
CA LEU A 134 0.76 -21.17 -6.89
C LEU A 134 -0.69 -20.67 -6.95
N GLY A 135 -1.32 -20.54 -5.79
CA GLY A 135 -2.67 -19.97 -5.67
C GLY A 135 -2.62 -18.54 -5.14
N TYR A 136 -3.47 -17.68 -5.66
CA TYR A 136 -3.69 -16.34 -5.14
C TYR A 136 -4.91 -16.32 -4.23
N PHE A 137 -4.79 -15.64 -3.11
CA PHE A 137 -5.88 -15.42 -2.18
C PHE A 137 -6.06 -13.91 -1.96
N VAL A 138 -7.17 -13.38 -2.44
CA VAL A 138 -7.59 -12.00 -2.18
C VAL A 138 -8.25 -11.97 -0.80
N TYR A 139 -7.54 -11.38 0.18
CA TYR A 139 -7.97 -11.41 1.59
C TYR A 139 -8.97 -10.30 1.96
N VAL A 140 -9.17 -9.33 1.07
CA VAL A 140 -10.18 -8.29 1.26
C VAL A 140 -11.52 -8.73 0.70
N ASP A 141 -12.54 -8.82 1.54
CA ASP A 141 -13.83 -9.40 1.19
C ASP A 141 -14.50 -8.64 0.04
N SER A 142 -14.54 -7.31 0.11
CA SER A 142 -15.18 -6.49 -0.92
C SER A 142 -14.48 -6.57 -2.29
N ILE A 143 -13.14 -6.66 -2.32
CA ILE A 143 -12.39 -6.88 -3.56
C ILE A 143 -12.60 -8.31 -4.06
N ARG A 144 -12.53 -9.30 -3.16
CA ARG A 144 -12.76 -10.70 -3.52
C ARG A 144 -14.14 -10.90 -4.14
N ASP A 145 -15.15 -10.24 -3.58
CA ASP A 145 -16.54 -10.32 -4.04
C ASP A 145 -16.83 -9.33 -5.19
N LYS A 146 -15.81 -8.56 -5.64
CA LYS A 146 -15.87 -7.61 -6.75
C LYS A 146 -16.98 -6.56 -6.58
N GLU A 147 -17.09 -6.01 -5.37
CA GLU A 147 -18.08 -4.99 -5.05
C GLU A 147 -17.76 -3.65 -5.73
N GLU A 148 -18.80 -2.89 -6.10
CA GLU A 148 -18.65 -1.52 -6.57
C GLU A 148 -18.16 -0.61 -5.42
N GLY A 149 -17.23 0.32 -5.73
CA GLY A 149 -16.70 1.26 -4.75
C GLY A 149 -15.81 0.62 -3.68
N ALA A 150 -15.30 -0.58 -3.90
CA ALA A 150 -14.46 -1.29 -2.94
C ALA A 150 -13.07 -0.64 -2.76
N ILE A 151 -12.56 0.04 -3.78
CA ILE A 151 -11.20 0.60 -3.76
C ILE A 151 -11.26 2.13 -3.66
N PRO A 152 -10.79 2.72 -2.54
CA PRO A 152 -10.63 4.16 -2.47
C PRO A 152 -9.55 4.62 -3.44
N THR A 153 -9.87 5.62 -4.27
CA THR A 153 -8.90 6.16 -5.22
C THR A 153 -8.54 7.59 -4.91
N ASP A 154 -7.23 7.86 -4.87
CA ASP A 154 -6.65 9.15 -5.20
C ASP A 154 -5.70 8.96 -6.38
N ARG A 155 -6.28 8.90 -7.57
CA ARG A 155 -5.50 8.70 -8.80
C ARG A 155 -4.52 9.83 -9.08
N SER A 156 -4.61 10.94 -8.34
CA SER A 156 -3.81 12.14 -8.60
C SER A 156 -2.40 12.11 -8.00
N GLY A 157 -2.07 11.19 -7.10
CA GLY A 157 -0.86 11.27 -6.29
C GLY A 157 0.07 10.05 -6.28
N ASN A 158 -0.36 8.89 -6.78
CA ASN A 158 0.41 7.65 -6.56
C ASN A 158 1.63 7.50 -7.47
N ASN A 159 1.49 7.83 -8.76
CA ASN A 159 2.58 7.77 -9.72
C ASN A 159 2.66 9.08 -10.47
N GLY A 160 3.80 9.74 -10.42
CA GLY A 160 3.99 11.04 -11.06
C GLY A 160 5.29 11.11 -11.86
N LEU A 161 5.24 11.77 -12.99
CA LEU A 161 6.41 12.17 -13.75
C LEU A 161 6.73 13.63 -13.44
N ALA A 162 7.98 13.92 -13.08
CA ALA A 162 8.43 15.26 -12.77
C ALA A 162 9.51 15.72 -13.79
N ILE A 163 9.37 16.97 -14.24
CA ILE A 163 10.39 17.63 -15.05
C ILE A 163 11.11 18.63 -14.13
N PRO A 164 12.43 18.45 -13.87
CA PRO A 164 13.15 19.37 -13.01
C PRO A 164 13.21 20.77 -13.64
N THR A 165 13.10 21.81 -12.82
CA THR A 165 13.14 23.21 -13.26
C THR A 165 14.48 23.60 -13.93
N THR A 166 15.53 22.82 -13.70
CA THR A 166 16.84 22.98 -14.35
C THR A 166 16.90 22.39 -15.74
N SER A 167 15.86 21.67 -16.19
CA SER A 167 15.82 21.11 -17.55
C SER A 167 15.73 22.20 -18.59
N THR A 168 16.59 22.11 -19.62
CA THR A 168 16.55 22.97 -20.81
C THR A 168 15.69 22.36 -21.93
N LYS A 169 15.01 21.22 -21.69
CA LYS A 169 14.28 20.44 -22.69
C LYS A 169 12.80 20.27 -22.36
N ILE A 170 12.23 21.18 -21.58
CA ILE A 170 10.83 21.08 -21.07
C ILE A 170 9.84 20.84 -22.23
N ASP A 171 9.91 21.65 -23.30
CA ASP A 171 8.99 21.52 -24.45
C ASP A 171 9.11 20.18 -25.17
N ALA A 172 10.34 19.66 -25.30
CA ALA A 172 10.56 18.36 -25.93
C ALA A 172 10.04 17.22 -25.05
N THR A 173 10.23 17.32 -23.73
CA THR A 173 9.72 16.36 -22.76
C THR A 173 8.20 16.36 -22.75
N MET A 174 7.55 17.53 -22.74
CA MET A 174 6.10 17.63 -22.80
C MET A 174 5.51 17.00 -24.07
N LYS A 175 6.15 17.23 -25.23
CA LYS A 175 5.73 16.58 -26.49
C LYS A 175 5.89 15.07 -26.46
N PHE A 176 6.95 14.57 -25.82
CA PHE A 176 7.15 13.13 -25.65
C PHE A 176 6.07 12.52 -24.74
N LEU A 177 5.75 13.16 -23.61
CA LEU A 177 4.70 12.72 -22.70
C LEU A 177 3.32 12.76 -23.38
N ASP A 178 3.01 13.83 -24.10
CA ASP A 178 1.74 13.95 -24.85
C ASP A 178 1.59 12.83 -25.88
N TRP A 179 2.68 12.50 -26.61
CA TRP A 179 2.70 11.36 -27.51
C TRP A 179 2.52 10.03 -26.77
N MET A 180 3.27 9.81 -25.68
CA MET A 180 3.27 8.55 -24.94
C MET A 180 1.91 8.25 -24.29
N PHE A 181 1.23 9.28 -23.76
CA PHE A 181 -0.09 9.15 -23.16
C PHE A 181 -1.27 9.36 -24.12
N GLY A 182 -1.00 9.66 -25.38
CA GLY A 182 -1.99 10.08 -26.37
C GLY A 182 -2.58 8.95 -27.22
N SER A 183 -1.98 7.74 -27.22
CA SER A 183 -2.47 6.63 -28.04
C SER A 183 -2.06 5.26 -27.51
N GLN A 184 -2.88 4.24 -27.84
CA GLN A 184 -2.59 2.83 -27.57
C GLN A 184 -1.23 2.42 -28.15
N GLU A 185 -0.98 2.76 -29.43
CA GLU A 185 0.29 2.41 -30.11
C GLU A 185 1.53 2.93 -29.37
N ALA A 186 1.49 4.19 -28.92
CA ALA A 186 2.60 4.79 -28.18
C ALA A 186 2.79 4.15 -26.81
N HIS A 187 1.67 3.91 -26.10
CA HIS A 187 1.68 3.22 -24.83
C HIS A 187 2.30 1.83 -24.98
N ASP A 188 1.81 1.03 -25.93
CA ASP A 188 2.23 -0.36 -26.09
C ASP A 188 3.69 -0.48 -26.54
N LEU A 189 4.16 0.43 -27.39
CA LEU A 189 5.57 0.49 -27.77
C LEU A 189 6.49 0.70 -26.56
N ILE A 190 6.10 1.56 -25.63
CA ILE A 190 6.88 1.82 -24.41
C ILE A 190 6.71 0.69 -23.38
N GLN A 191 5.50 0.18 -23.22
CA GLN A 191 5.16 -0.83 -22.23
C GLN A 191 5.67 -2.21 -22.63
N TYR A 192 5.44 -2.63 -23.87
CA TYR A 192 5.63 -3.99 -24.31
C TYR A 192 6.69 -4.17 -25.40
N GLY A 193 7.14 -3.09 -26.05
CA GLY A 193 8.14 -3.15 -27.13
C GLY A 193 7.54 -3.18 -28.54
N ILE A 194 8.10 -3.97 -29.42
CA ILE A 194 7.74 -4.04 -30.84
C ILE A 194 6.76 -5.19 -31.08
N GLU A 195 5.56 -4.89 -31.61
CA GLU A 195 4.57 -5.88 -32.00
C GLU A 195 5.16 -6.92 -32.96
N GLY A 196 4.85 -8.18 -32.72
CA GLY A 196 5.36 -9.33 -33.49
C GLY A 196 6.79 -9.73 -33.15
N THR A 197 7.48 -8.96 -32.30
CA THR A 197 8.85 -9.25 -31.82
C THR A 197 8.85 -9.44 -30.30
N ASP A 198 8.36 -8.45 -29.58
CA ASP A 198 8.37 -8.44 -28.12
C ASP A 198 7.02 -8.79 -27.53
N PHE A 199 5.96 -8.47 -28.25
CA PHE A 199 4.57 -8.82 -27.87
C PHE A 199 3.68 -9.08 -29.09
N ALA A 200 2.51 -9.66 -28.84
CA ALA A 200 1.40 -9.73 -29.79
C ALA A 200 0.10 -9.44 -29.03
N TYR A 201 -0.90 -8.91 -29.73
CA TYR A 201 -2.25 -8.83 -29.15
C TYR A 201 -2.84 -10.24 -29.02
N GLY A 202 -3.48 -10.50 -27.87
CA GLY A 202 -4.14 -11.77 -27.63
C GLY A 202 -5.41 -11.95 -28.49
N GLU A 203 -5.97 -13.17 -28.48
CA GLU A 203 -7.22 -13.45 -29.20
C GLU A 203 -8.42 -12.69 -28.64
N GLU A 204 -8.40 -12.39 -27.36
CA GLU A 204 -9.41 -11.60 -26.68
C GLU A 204 -9.01 -10.11 -26.70
N GLU A 205 -9.98 -9.23 -26.99
CA GLU A 205 -9.76 -7.78 -26.97
C GLU A 205 -9.27 -7.30 -25.60
N GLY A 206 -8.26 -6.46 -25.59
CA GLY A 206 -7.66 -5.94 -24.36
C GLY A 206 -6.65 -6.88 -23.71
N THR A 207 -6.21 -7.93 -24.41
CA THR A 207 -5.18 -8.86 -23.90
C THR A 207 -3.89 -8.80 -24.71
N VAL A 208 -2.80 -9.26 -24.09
CA VAL A 208 -1.45 -9.24 -24.66
C VAL A 208 -0.69 -10.53 -24.36
N ASP A 209 -0.04 -11.06 -25.39
CA ASP A 209 0.96 -12.12 -25.29
C ASP A 209 2.36 -11.50 -25.22
N VAL A 210 3.09 -11.79 -24.17
CA VAL A 210 4.48 -11.36 -24.02
C VAL A 210 5.39 -12.38 -24.70
N LEU A 211 6.16 -11.96 -25.71
CA LEU A 211 6.99 -12.82 -26.54
C LEU A 211 8.48 -12.74 -26.19
N SER A 212 8.91 -11.73 -25.43
CA SER A 212 10.29 -11.48 -25.04
C SER A 212 10.42 -10.99 -23.61
N ASP A 213 11.65 -10.84 -23.15
CA ASP A 213 11.98 -10.27 -21.84
C ASP A 213 12.14 -8.74 -21.87
N TYR A 214 11.52 -8.06 -22.83
CA TYR A 214 11.61 -6.61 -23.02
C TYR A 214 11.38 -5.82 -21.72
N ASN A 215 10.35 -6.18 -20.95
CA ASN A 215 10.04 -5.49 -19.69
C ASN A 215 11.11 -5.65 -18.61
N SER A 216 11.90 -6.73 -18.63
CA SER A 216 13.02 -6.90 -17.70
C SER A 216 14.22 -6.06 -18.08
N GLN A 217 14.33 -5.69 -19.36
CA GLN A 217 15.43 -4.88 -19.90
C GLN A 217 15.10 -3.39 -19.90
N PHE A 218 13.84 -3.04 -20.11
CA PHE A 218 13.37 -1.66 -20.15
C PHE A 218 12.09 -1.54 -19.32
N GLY A 219 12.19 -0.94 -18.13
CA GLY A 219 11.06 -0.78 -17.20
C GLY A 219 10.02 0.24 -17.68
N GLY A 220 9.51 0.09 -18.91
CA GLY A 220 8.55 0.99 -19.55
C GLY A 220 7.26 1.15 -18.78
N TYR A 221 6.80 0.11 -18.09
CA TYR A 221 5.60 0.13 -17.26
C TYR A 221 5.61 1.26 -16.21
N GLY A 222 6.74 1.57 -15.63
CA GLY A 222 6.89 2.66 -14.66
C GLY A 222 6.68 4.06 -15.25
N MET A 223 6.71 4.19 -16.59
CA MET A 223 6.48 5.43 -17.31
C MET A 223 5.06 5.55 -17.88
N THR A 224 4.39 4.43 -18.12
CA THR A 224 3.16 4.35 -18.92
C THR A 224 1.93 3.98 -18.11
N TRP A 225 1.99 3.99 -16.78
CA TRP A 225 0.84 3.62 -15.95
C TRP A 225 -0.40 4.45 -16.33
N ASN A 226 -1.19 3.88 -17.23
CA ASN A 226 -2.41 4.47 -17.76
C ASN A 226 -3.46 3.37 -17.97
N PRO A 227 -4.44 3.24 -17.07
CA PRO A 227 -5.46 2.18 -17.14
C PRO A 227 -6.30 2.23 -18.42
N THR A 228 -6.37 3.39 -19.11
CA THR A 228 -7.10 3.52 -20.37
C THR A 228 -6.52 2.64 -21.49
N TYR A 229 -5.20 2.42 -21.47
CA TYR A 229 -4.48 1.65 -22.48
C TYR A 229 -3.92 0.33 -21.95
N ALA A 230 -4.16 0.01 -20.67
CA ALA A 230 -3.64 -1.21 -20.07
C ALA A 230 -4.18 -2.45 -20.78
N LEU A 231 -3.27 -3.38 -21.13
CA LEU A 231 -3.60 -4.69 -21.65
C LEU A 231 -3.36 -5.74 -20.56
N LEU A 232 -4.17 -6.77 -20.56
CA LEU A 232 -4.07 -7.88 -19.61
C LEU A 232 -3.33 -9.06 -20.24
N GLY A 233 -2.38 -9.63 -19.49
CA GLY A 233 -1.60 -10.76 -19.98
C GLY A 233 -2.46 -12.01 -20.19
N THR A 234 -2.30 -12.68 -21.32
CA THR A 234 -2.95 -13.98 -21.62
C THR A 234 -2.44 -15.12 -20.74
N TYR A 235 -1.38 -14.90 -19.99
CA TYR A 235 -0.81 -15.85 -19.04
C TYR A 235 -1.55 -15.92 -17.70
N TYR A 236 -2.47 -14.99 -17.41
CA TYR A 236 -3.31 -15.07 -16.22
C TYR A 236 -4.30 -16.22 -16.33
N ASP A 237 -4.55 -16.91 -15.23
CA ASP A 237 -5.71 -17.79 -15.15
C ASP A 237 -7.02 -16.99 -15.14
N ASP A 238 -8.13 -17.68 -15.34
CA ASP A 238 -9.46 -17.04 -15.48
C ASP A 238 -9.84 -16.23 -14.23
N GLU A 239 -9.47 -16.69 -13.04
CA GLU A 239 -9.78 -16.01 -11.77
C GLU A 239 -8.96 -14.73 -11.63
N THR A 240 -7.65 -14.81 -11.82
CA THR A 240 -6.74 -13.65 -11.77
C THR A 240 -7.12 -12.64 -12.84
N LEU A 241 -7.43 -13.08 -14.06
CA LEU A 241 -7.88 -12.21 -15.14
C LEU A 241 -9.18 -11.48 -14.78
N ALA A 242 -10.12 -12.15 -14.09
CA ALA A 242 -11.35 -11.52 -13.63
C ALA A 242 -11.10 -10.42 -12.58
N TYR A 243 -10.11 -10.61 -11.68
CA TYR A 243 -9.69 -9.56 -10.73
C TYR A 243 -8.99 -8.40 -11.45
N ARG A 244 -8.11 -8.70 -12.40
CA ARG A 244 -7.41 -7.66 -13.17
C ARG A 244 -8.38 -6.80 -13.97
N ARG A 245 -9.44 -7.39 -14.55
CA ARG A 245 -10.52 -6.63 -15.21
C ARG A 245 -11.27 -5.75 -14.24
N TYR A 246 -11.66 -6.31 -13.09
CA TYR A 246 -12.34 -5.56 -12.03
C TYR A 246 -11.52 -4.33 -11.58
N GLU A 247 -10.19 -4.45 -11.45
CA GLU A 247 -9.31 -3.33 -11.11
C GLU A 247 -9.22 -2.23 -12.18
N LEU A 248 -9.65 -2.51 -13.41
CA LEU A 248 -9.68 -1.51 -14.49
C LEU A 248 -11.06 -0.84 -14.66
N GLU A 249 -12.10 -1.35 -14.00
CA GLU A 249 -13.44 -0.79 -14.07
C GLU A 249 -13.56 0.47 -13.21
N ASP A 250 -14.18 1.53 -13.77
CA ASP A 250 -14.39 2.78 -13.01
C ASP A 250 -15.33 2.58 -11.80
N SER A 251 -16.28 1.63 -11.90
CA SER A 251 -17.22 1.29 -10.81
C SER A 251 -16.55 0.71 -9.57
N THR A 252 -15.34 0.15 -9.71
CA THR A 252 -14.55 -0.41 -8.60
C THR A 252 -14.08 0.68 -7.63
N PHE A 253 -13.92 1.89 -8.13
CA PHE A 253 -13.31 2.96 -7.36
C PHE A 253 -14.33 3.90 -6.73
N VAL A 254 -14.01 4.36 -5.51
CA VAL A 254 -14.74 5.42 -4.82
C VAL A 254 -13.83 6.62 -4.57
N THR A 255 -14.32 7.82 -4.90
CA THR A 255 -13.61 9.05 -4.58
C THR A 255 -13.88 9.45 -3.14
N MET A 256 -12.82 9.50 -2.35
CA MET A 256 -12.92 9.90 -0.95
C MET A 256 -13.17 11.40 -0.80
N PRO A 257 -13.87 11.85 0.25
CA PRO A 257 -14.07 13.28 0.52
C PRO A 257 -12.77 14.08 0.61
N VAL A 258 -11.69 13.41 1.01
CA VAL A 258 -10.35 14.01 1.18
C VAL A 258 -9.47 13.92 -0.06
N THR A 259 -9.97 13.34 -1.16
CA THR A 259 -9.20 13.21 -2.42
C THR A 259 -8.69 14.55 -2.91
N GLY A 260 -7.38 14.64 -3.15
CA GLY A 260 -6.69 15.88 -3.54
C GLY A 260 -6.25 16.76 -2.37
N PHE A 261 -6.49 16.36 -1.13
CA PHE A 261 -5.89 17.02 0.03
C PHE A 261 -4.42 16.65 0.14
N HIS A 262 -3.58 17.66 0.33
CA HIS A 262 -2.15 17.48 0.60
C HIS A 262 -1.79 18.23 1.89
N PHE A 263 -1.28 17.49 2.87
CA PHE A 263 -0.81 18.09 4.11
C PHE A 263 0.52 18.81 3.86
N ASP A 264 0.51 20.14 4.01
CA ASP A 264 1.67 21.00 3.83
C ASP A 264 2.44 21.14 5.14
N THR A 265 3.67 20.63 5.15
CA THR A 265 4.62 20.74 6.28
C THR A 265 5.81 21.66 5.97
N SER A 266 5.69 22.54 4.98
CA SER A 266 6.78 23.40 4.52
C SER A 266 7.10 24.57 5.47
N ASP A 267 6.20 24.90 6.40
CA ASP A 267 6.47 25.86 7.47
C ASP A 267 7.63 25.39 8.35
N VAL A 268 8.55 26.29 8.70
CA VAL A 268 9.81 25.95 9.40
C VAL A 268 9.58 25.42 10.80
N ASP A 269 8.63 25.99 11.53
CA ASP A 269 8.32 25.57 12.89
C ASP A 269 7.62 24.21 12.86
N LEU A 270 6.66 24.02 11.95
CA LEU A 270 6.00 22.74 11.74
C LEU A 270 6.98 21.65 11.26
N ALA A 271 7.89 21.97 10.34
CA ALA A 271 8.93 21.04 9.90
C ALA A 271 9.85 20.60 11.05
N THR A 272 10.11 21.49 12.00
CA THR A 272 10.88 21.18 13.22
C THR A 272 10.09 20.22 14.12
N SER A 273 8.80 20.47 14.35
CA SER A 273 7.90 19.59 15.10
C SER A 273 7.80 18.20 14.45
N VAL A 274 7.68 18.13 13.12
CA VAL A 274 7.73 16.87 12.35
C VAL A 274 9.01 16.08 12.63
N ALA A 275 10.17 16.73 12.59
CA ALA A 275 11.44 16.06 12.82
C ALA A 275 11.60 15.56 14.28
N GLN A 276 11.16 16.33 15.26
CA GLN A 276 11.20 15.94 16.67
C GLN A 276 10.26 14.76 16.95
N CYS A 277 9.02 14.84 16.50
CA CYS A 277 8.04 13.77 16.62
C CYS A 277 8.53 12.48 15.96
N LYS A 278 9.06 12.59 14.73
CA LYS A 278 9.59 11.44 13.99
C LYS A 278 10.73 10.73 14.74
N ALA A 279 11.60 11.45 15.42
CA ALA A 279 12.67 10.85 16.18
C ALA A 279 12.15 9.94 17.32
N VAL A 280 11.01 10.28 17.90
CA VAL A 280 10.34 9.45 18.91
C VAL A 280 9.62 8.26 18.28
N THR A 281 8.82 8.49 17.24
CA THR A 281 8.03 7.42 16.60
C THR A 281 8.89 6.35 15.94
N ASP A 282 10.09 6.70 15.49
CA ASP A 282 11.05 5.75 14.91
C ASP A 282 11.49 4.68 15.92
N MET A 283 11.39 4.94 17.23
CA MET A 283 11.77 3.99 18.28
C MET A 283 10.87 2.74 18.34
N VAL A 284 9.68 2.80 17.77
CA VAL A 284 8.76 1.64 17.70
C VAL A 284 8.42 1.22 16.29
N ALA A 285 8.83 1.99 15.29
CA ALA A 285 8.38 1.83 13.90
C ALA A 285 8.60 0.42 13.32
N THR A 286 9.78 -0.17 13.59
CA THR A 286 10.13 -1.50 13.10
C THR A 286 9.67 -2.59 14.06
N VAL A 287 9.91 -2.42 15.36
CA VAL A 287 9.68 -3.49 16.35
C VAL A 287 8.20 -3.90 16.44
N LYS A 288 7.26 -2.93 16.30
CA LYS A 288 5.82 -3.20 16.31
C LYS A 288 5.38 -4.12 15.19
N LEU A 289 6.02 -4.04 14.01
CA LEU A 289 5.71 -4.87 12.84
C LEU A 289 6.12 -6.33 13.03
N HIS A 290 7.05 -6.59 13.93
CA HIS A 290 7.56 -7.92 14.27
C HIS A 290 6.98 -8.46 15.59
N GLY A 291 6.02 -7.77 16.19
CA GLY A 291 5.41 -8.19 17.46
C GLY A 291 6.35 -8.10 18.66
N ILE A 292 7.40 -7.30 18.58
CA ILE A 292 8.42 -7.14 19.62
C ILE A 292 7.96 -6.04 20.59
N ARG A 293 7.91 -6.40 21.89
CA ARG A 293 7.46 -5.49 22.98
C ARG A 293 8.61 -4.79 23.68
N VAL A 294 9.67 -4.50 22.94
CA VAL A 294 10.85 -3.73 23.41
C VAL A 294 11.07 -2.61 22.42
N ASP A 295 11.03 -1.37 22.90
CA ASP A 295 11.24 -0.19 22.05
C ASP A 295 12.73 0.05 21.73
N GLY A 296 13.01 1.03 20.88
CA GLY A 296 14.37 1.40 20.48
C GLY A 296 15.24 1.98 21.62
N TYR A 297 14.62 2.36 22.75
CA TYR A 297 15.33 2.78 23.96
C TYR A 297 15.68 1.59 24.89
N GLY A 298 15.14 0.40 24.62
CA GLY A 298 15.32 -0.81 25.41
C GLY A 298 14.32 -0.98 26.54
N ASN A 299 13.22 -0.19 26.57
CA ASN A 299 12.16 -0.38 27.53
C ASN A 299 11.28 -1.57 27.11
N SER A 300 10.89 -2.40 28.07
CA SER A 300 10.02 -3.57 27.85
C SER A 300 8.59 -3.28 28.31
N TYR A 301 7.62 -3.81 27.59
CA TYR A 301 6.19 -3.62 27.86
C TYR A 301 5.47 -4.96 27.91
N ASP A 302 4.37 -5.02 28.64
CA ASP A 302 3.55 -6.24 28.72
C ASP A 302 2.76 -6.48 27.42
N THR A 303 2.33 -5.40 26.75
CA THR A 303 1.59 -5.44 25.49
C THR A 303 2.17 -4.46 24.46
N ILE A 304 1.91 -4.71 23.17
CA ILE A 304 2.22 -3.76 22.10
C ILE A 304 1.41 -2.47 22.26
N LYS A 305 0.14 -2.58 22.71
CA LYS A 305 -0.71 -1.41 22.96
C LYS A 305 -0.11 -0.45 23.99
N GLU A 306 0.44 -0.98 25.08
CA GLU A 306 1.13 -0.17 26.08
C GLU A 306 2.38 0.51 25.50
N MET A 307 3.16 -0.22 24.71
CA MET A 307 4.34 0.33 24.03
C MET A 307 3.96 1.47 23.06
N LEU A 308 2.94 1.25 22.24
CA LEU A 308 2.47 2.25 21.28
C LEU A 308 1.92 3.47 21.99
N LYS A 309 1.12 3.27 23.06
CA LYS A 309 0.55 4.39 23.81
C LYS A 309 1.65 5.23 24.45
N ALA A 310 2.63 4.61 25.09
CA ALA A 310 3.77 5.34 25.67
C ALA A 310 4.55 6.12 24.62
N ASN A 311 4.77 5.52 23.45
CA ASN A 311 5.46 6.18 22.35
C ASN A 311 4.66 7.34 21.74
N VAL A 312 3.35 7.17 21.56
CA VAL A 312 2.47 8.24 21.08
C VAL A 312 2.39 9.38 22.08
N ASP A 313 2.24 9.09 23.39
CA ASP A 313 2.20 10.11 24.44
C ASP A 313 3.51 10.93 24.42
N GLU A 314 4.68 10.29 24.34
CA GLU A 314 5.97 10.95 24.22
C GLU A 314 6.11 11.74 22.90
N ALA A 315 5.63 11.19 21.79
CA ALA A 315 5.66 11.86 20.48
C ALA A 315 4.80 13.13 20.48
N MET A 316 3.62 13.11 21.15
CA MET A 316 2.77 14.29 21.28
C MET A 316 3.46 15.42 22.04
N GLU A 317 4.23 15.11 23.10
CA GLU A 317 5.02 16.08 23.84
C GLU A 317 6.21 16.62 23.04
N ASN A 318 6.62 15.93 21.99
CA ASN A 318 7.78 16.25 21.15
C ASN A 318 7.38 16.67 19.72
N GLY A 319 6.42 17.56 19.59
CA GLY A 319 6.00 18.14 18.32
C GLY A 319 4.84 17.40 17.63
N GLY A 320 4.40 16.25 18.15
CA GLY A 320 3.30 15.49 17.58
C GLY A 320 1.96 16.21 17.66
N GLN A 321 1.71 16.95 18.74
CA GLN A 321 0.47 17.73 18.90
C GLN A 321 0.36 18.82 17.83
N GLU A 322 1.45 19.55 17.57
CA GLU A 322 1.51 20.59 16.54
C GLU A 322 1.28 20.00 15.14
N VAL A 323 1.81 18.80 14.87
CA VAL A 323 1.60 18.09 13.58
C VAL A 323 0.14 17.71 13.41
N VAL A 324 -0.50 17.16 14.43
CA VAL A 324 -1.92 16.77 14.41
C VAL A 324 -2.81 17.99 14.26
N ASP A 325 -2.58 19.05 15.04
CA ASP A 325 -3.36 20.29 14.99
C ASP A 325 -3.27 20.95 13.61
N ALA A 326 -2.08 21.02 13.02
CA ALA A 326 -1.87 21.58 11.70
C ALA A 326 -2.56 20.75 10.60
N LEU A 327 -2.52 19.39 10.69
CA LEU A 327 -3.23 18.54 9.75
C LEU A 327 -4.75 18.74 9.85
N VAL A 328 -5.29 18.77 11.07
CA VAL A 328 -6.73 18.96 11.31
C VAL A 328 -7.20 20.33 10.80
N GLU A 329 -6.43 21.38 11.05
CA GLU A 329 -6.73 22.74 10.57
C GLU A 329 -6.75 22.79 9.02
N GLN A 330 -5.70 22.28 8.38
CA GLN A 330 -5.58 22.28 6.92
C GLN A 330 -6.66 21.42 6.27
N LEU A 331 -6.95 20.23 6.81
CA LEU A 331 -8.00 19.35 6.31
C LEU A 331 -9.39 19.97 6.45
N THR A 332 -9.69 20.60 7.59
CA THR A 332 -10.95 21.30 7.82
C THR A 332 -11.14 22.45 6.83
N ALA A 333 -10.09 23.24 6.61
CA ALA A 333 -10.11 24.33 5.62
C ALA A 333 -10.32 23.80 4.19
N TYR A 334 -9.67 22.69 3.85
CA TYR A 334 -9.82 22.04 2.55
C TYR A 334 -11.27 21.55 2.31
N LEU A 335 -11.84 20.85 3.29
CA LEU A 335 -13.23 20.37 3.20
C LEU A 335 -14.23 21.52 3.06
N ALA A 336 -14.03 22.61 3.79
CA ALA A 336 -14.87 23.81 3.68
C ALA A 336 -14.75 24.54 2.32
N SER A 337 -13.71 24.26 1.54
CA SER A 337 -13.47 24.87 0.23
C SER A 337 -14.10 24.10 -0.94
N LYS A 338 -14.59 22.90 -0.69
CA LYS A 338 -15.27 22.05 -1.69
C LYS A 338 -16.75 22.36 -1.81
#